data_e315759eb146adec0b960d1445b2310d
#
_entry.id   e315759eb146adec0b960d1445b2310d
#
_cell.length_a   1.000
_cell.length_b   1.000
_cell.length_c   1.000
_cell.angle_alpha   90.00
_cell.angle_beta   90.00
_cell.angle_gamma   90.00
#
_symmetry.space_group_name_H-M   'P 1'
#
loop_
_entity.id
_entity.type
_entity.pdbx_description
1 polymer ?
#
loop_
_entity_poly.entity_id
_entity_poly.type
_entity_poly.pdbx_seq_one_letter_code
_entity_poly.pdbx_strand_id
1 'polypeptide(L)'
;MPKIILQIKKQEDKIVKNDEICCYCLSSDLPKAKFDEAIASGKMVLVEGESALEKCKECNLDGVVKEIDVSKPLKAQVKSLREALKKKTLGIIIPARRHEAMLAGELEPEFIAFYSNDKNKDDDIISWYNDLFLIPVVWVCDGKNNKEKEDKVDFVMISAENF
;
A
#
# COMPACT_ATOMS: atom_id res chain seq x y z
N MET A 1 16.98 0.22 7.91
CA MET A 1 15.94 -0.81 7.70
C MET A 1 14.64 -0.15 7.27
N PRO A 2 13.93 -0.70 6.29
CA PRO A 2 12.64 -0.14 5.88
C PRO A 2 11.60 -0.33 6.99
N LYS A 3 10.65 0.58 7.04
CA LYS A 3 9.53 0.48 7.97
C LYS A 3 8.46 -0.44 7.39
N ILE A 4 7.63 -0.97 8.25
CA ILE A 4 6.65 -1.99 7.88
C ILE A 4 5.23 -1.40 7.83
N ILE A 5 4.54 -1.70 6.73
CA ILE A 5 3.09 -1.54 6.61
C ILE A 5 2.52 -2.95 6.81
N LEU A 6 1.83 -3.17 7.91
CA LEU A 6 1.30 -4.50 8.25
C LEU A 6 -0.12 -4.64 7.69
N GLN A 7 -0.33 -5.64 6.84
CA GLN A 7 -1.65 -5.92 6.26
C GLN A 7 -2.43 -6.85 7.19
N ILE A 8 -3.61 -6.42 7.59
CA ILE A 8 -4.55 -7.21 8.39
C ILE A 8 -5.68 -7.61 7.46
N LYS A 9 -5.71 -8.87 7.08
CA LYS A 9 -6.66 -9.39 6.07
C LYS A 9 -7.78 -10.20 6.67
N LYS A 10 -7.55 -10.81 7.83
CA LYS A 10 -8.51 -11.68 8.49
C LYS A 10 -8.80 -11.20 9.90
N GLN A 11 -9.98 -11.54 10.41
CA GLN A 11 -10.37 -11.15 11.75
C GLN A 11 -9.45 -11.72 12.83
N GLU A 12 -8.91 -12.93 12.62
CA GLU A 12 -7.98 -13.58 13.55
C GLU A 12 -6.57 -12.98 13.51
N ASP A 13 -6.23 -12.18 12.50
CA ASP A 13 -4.94 -11.51 12.44
C ASP A 13 -4.82 -10.50 13.59
N LYS A 14 -3.68 -10.49 14.26
CA LYS A 14 -3.46 -9.61 15.40
C LYS A 14 -2.92 -8.26 14.98
N ILE A 15 -3.36 -7.22 15.68
CA ILE A 15 -2.76 -5.89 15.58
C ILE A 15 -1.49 -5.91 16.41
N VAL A 16 -0.40 -6.36 15.80
CA VAL A 16 0.89 -6.52 16.48
C VAL A 16 1.46 -5.15 16.82
N LYS A 17 1.89 -4.97 18.06
CA LYS A 17 2.54 -3.73 18.52
C LYS A 17 4.05 -3.92 18.41
N ASN A 18 4.65 -3.27 17.43
CA ASN A 18 6.08 -3.33 17.16
C ASN A 18 6.49 -1.98 16.60
N ASP A 19 7.60 -1.43 17.09
CA ASP A 19 8.07 -0.11 16.69
C ASP A 19 8.47 0.00 15.22
N GLU A 20 8.78 -1.13 14.59
CA GLU A 20 9.09 -1.16 13.15
C GLU A 20 7.84 -0.99 12.28
N ILE A 21 6.65 -1.26 12.84
CA ILE A 21 5.39 -1.08 12.13
C ILE A 21 4.98 0.38 12.22
N CYS A 22 4.90 1.05 11.07
CA CYS A 22 4.52 2.46 11.02
C CYS A 22 3.03 2.64 10.66
N CYS A 23 2.41 1.60 10.09
CA CYS A 23 1.08 1.72 9.53
C CYS A 23 0.41 0.35 9.48
N TYR A 24 -0.91 0.33 9.71
CA TYR A 24 -1.73 -0.85 9.49
C TYR A 24 -2.58 -0.62 8.25
N CYS A 25 -2.70 -1.65 7.40
CA CYS A 25 -3.57 -1.62 6.25
C CYS A 25 -4.59 -2.76 6.40
N LEU A 26 -5.84 -2.41 6.67
CA LEU A 26 -6.89 -3.38 6.97
C LEU A 26 -7.77 -3.63 5.75
N SER A 27 -8.23 -4.87 5.59
CA SER A 27 -9.20 -5.21 4.55
C SER A 27 -10.55 -4.55 4.86
N SER A 28 -11.20 -4.02 3.84
CA SER A 28 -12.46 -3.30 3.99
C SER A 28 -13.62 -4.16 4.48
N ASP A 29 -13.50 -5.48 4.38
CA ASP A 29 -14.54 -6.41 4.85
C ASP A 29 -14.43 -6.77 6.33
N LEU A 30 -13.42 -6.25 7.03
CA LEU A 30 -13.28 -6.49 8.47
C LEU A 30 -14.30 -5.69 9.27
N PRO A 31 -14.70 -6.20 10.45
CA PRO A 31 -15.68 -5.51 11.29
C PRO A 31 -15.10 -4.21 11.87
N LYS A 32 -15.99 -3.28 12.21
CA LYS A 32 -15.62 -1.97 12.76
C LYS A 32 -14.71 -2.10 14.00
N ALA A 33 -14.96 -3.09 14.84
CA ALA A 33 -14.17 -3.32 16.05
C ALA A 33 -12.67 -3.50 15.72
N LYS A 34 -12.36 -4.13 14.59
CA LYS A 34 -10.96 -4.31 14.15
C LYS A 34 -10.31 -2.99 13.78
N PHE A 35 -11.07 -2.13 13.09
CA PHE A 35 -10.59 -0.78 12.76
C PHE A 35 -10.38 0.06 14.02
N ASP A 36 -11.30 -0.03 14.98
CA ASP A 36 -11.18 0.70 16.24
C ASP A 36 -9.94 0.26 17.01
N GLU A 37 -9.63 -1.03 17.01
CA GLU A 37 -8.43 -1.58 17.64
C GLU A 37 -7.15 -1.02 17.00
N ALA A 38 -7.13 -0.96 15.66
CA ALA A 38 -5.98 -0.40 14.93
C ALA A 38 -5.82 1.10 15.21
N ILE A 39 -6.92 1.85 15.22
CA ILE A 39 -6.93 3.29 15.52
C ILE A 39 -6.39 3.55 16.93
N ALA A 40 -6.78 2.72 17.90
CA ALA A 40 -6.34 2.85 19.27
C ALA A 40 -4.82 2.70 19.45
N SER A 41 -4.13 2.08 18.47
CA SER A 41 -2.68 1.94 18.52
C SER A 41 -1.93 3.27 18.37
N GLY A 42 -2.59 4.30 17.86
CA GLY A 42 -1.98 5.60 17.58
C GLY A 42 -1.20 5.65 16.26
N LYS A 43 -1.10 4.54 15.55
CA LYS A 43 -0.40 4.49 14.26
C LYS A 43 -1.36 4.81 13.12
N MET A 44 -0.80 5.12 11.94
CA MET A 44 -1.60 5.38 10.74
C MET A 44 -2.40 4.13 10.38
N VAL A 45 -3.67 4.33 10.00
CA VAL A 45 -4.55 3.23 9.58
C VAL A 45 -5.08 3.51 8.19
N LEU A 46 -4.79 2.60 7.27
CA LEU A 46 -5.26 2.63 5.90
C LEU A 46 -6.21 1.45 5.68
N VAL A 47 -6.98 1.50 4.61
CA VAL A 47 -7.91 0.42 4.27
C VAL A 47 -7.76 0.07 2.79
N GLU A 48 -7.87 -1.23 2.49
CA GLU A 48 -7.82 -1.74 1.10
C GLU A 48 -9.05 -2.61 0.82
N GLY A 49 -9.39 -2.80 -0.44
CA GLY A 49 -10.50 -3.63 -0.86
C GLY A 49 -11.57 -2.86 -1.62
N GLU A 50 -12.64 -3.55 -2.00
CA GLU A 50 -13.71 -2.97 -2.81
C GLU A 50 -14.45 -1.83 -2.13
N SER A 51 -14.68 -1.95 -0.83
CA SER A 51 -15.41 -0.95 -0.05
C SER A 51 -14.48 0.01 0.70
N ALA A 52 -13.22 0.14 0.24
CA ALA A 52 -12.22 0.92 0.94
C ALA A 52 -12.62 2.38 1.14
N LEU A 53 -13.13 3.05 0.10
CA LEU A 53 -13.53 4.44 0.20
C LEU A 53 -14.65 4.66 1.22
N GLU A 54 -15.65 3.79 1.21
CA GLU A 54 -16.78 3.85 2.13
C GLU A 54 -16.32 3.64 3.58
N LYS A 55 -15.46 2.63 3.78
CA LYS A 55 -14.95 2.30 5.11
C LYS A 55 -14.03 3.41 5.63
N CYS A 56 -13.22 3.99 4.77
CA CYS A 56 -12.34 5.10 5.13
C CYS A 56 -13.14 6.29 5.66
N LYS A 57 -14.22 6.61 4.99
CA LYS A 57 -15.11 7.71 5.38
C LYS A 57 -15.87 7.37 6.67
N GLU A 58 -16.43 6.17 6.73
CA GLU A 58 -17.25 5.69 7.87
C GLU A 58 -16.43 5.69 9.17
N CYS A 59 -15.21 5.18 9.12
CA CYS A 59 -14.35 5.06 10.30
C CYS A 59 -13.36 6.22 10.46
N ASN A 60 -13.41 7.20 9.57
CA ASN A 60 -12.49 8.34 9.55
C ASN A 60 -11.01 7.90 9.60
N LEU A 61 -10.66 7.04 8.65
CA LEU A 61 -9.29 6.52 8.56
C LEU A 61 -8.36 7.51 7.87
N ASP A 62 -7.05 7.23 7.91
CA ASP A 62 -6.04 8.11 7.35
C ASP A 62 -5.98 8.08 5.82
N GLY A 63 -6.40 6.99 5.22
CA GLY A 63 -6.41 6.88 3.77
C GLY A 63 -6.75 5.50 3.25
N VAL A 64 -6.52 5.32 1.96
CA VAL A 64 -6.85 4.11 1.22
C VAL A 64 -5.63 3.62 0.47
N VAL A 65 -5.48 2.30 0.38
CA VAL A 65 -4.55 1.64 -0.52
C VAL A 65 -5.39 0.91 -1.56
N LYS A 66 -5.13 1.15 -2.83
CA LYS A 66 -5.92 0.56 -3.90
C LYS A 66 -5.03 -0.13 -4.92
N GLU A 67 -5.34 -1.40 -5.19
CA GLU A 67 -4.72 -2.10 -6.30
C GLU A 67 -5.37 -1.62 -7.59
N ILE A 68 -4.55 -1.16 -8.52
CA ILE A 68 -5.02 -0.60 -9.78
C ILE A 68 -5.17 -1.72 -10.82
N ASP A 69 -6.31 -1.72 -11.51
CA ASP A 69 -6.55 -2.63 -12.62
C ASP A 69 -5.80 -2.10 -13.85
N VAL A 70 -4.65 -2.70 -14.14
CA VAL A 70 -3.77 -2.24 -15.24
C VAL A 70 -4.33 -2.53 -16.63
N SER A 71 -5.41 -3.30 -16.73
CA SER A 71 -6.12 -3.52 -17.99
C SER A 71 -7.01 -2.34 -18.38
N LYS A 72 -7.22 -1.39 -17.47
CA LYS A 72 -8.02 -0.18 -17.68
C LYS A 72 -7.16 1.07 -17.53
N PRO A 73 -7.61 2.23 -18.03
CA PRO A 73 -6.84 3.47 -17.88
C PRO A 73 -6.51 3.80 -16.44
N LEU A 74 -5.23 3.81 -16.12
CA LEU A 74 -4.73 4.07 -14.77
C LEU A 74 -5.06 5.48 -14.30
N LYS A 75 -4.89 6.46 -15.17
CA LYS A 75 -5.12 7.87 -14.86
C LYS A 75 -6.53 8.14 -14.34
N ALA A 76 -7.54 7.56 -15.01
CA ALA A 76 -8.94 7.75 -14.60
C ALA A 76 -9.20 7.14 -13.23
N GLN A 77 -8.66 5.96 -12.96
CA GLN A 77 -8.81 5.29 -11.67
C GLN A 77 -8.20 6.12 -10.54
N VAL A 78 -6.98 6.62 -10.74
CA VAL A 78 -6.27 7.39 -9.70
C VAL A 78 -6.96 8.73 -9.48
N LYS A 79 -7.38 9.42 -10.53
CA LYS A 79 -8.09 10.68 -10.40
C LYS A 79 -9.39 10.55 -9.62
N SER A 80 -10.16 9.49 -9.91
CA SER A 80 -11.40 9.21 -9.21
C SER A 80 -11.17 9.00 -7.71
N LEU A 81 -10.13 8.23 -7.37
CA LEU A 81 -9.76 7.99 -5.98
C LEU A 81 -9.34 9.29 -5.29
N ARG A 82 -8.53 10.09 -5.96
CA ARG A 82 -8.05 11.36 -5.40
C ARG A 82 -9.21 12.33 -5.12
N GLU A 83 -10.16 12.43 -6.01
CA GLU A 83 -11.34 13.27 -5.82
C GLU A 83 -12.15 12.83 -4.61
N ALA A 84 -12.31 11.52 -4.42
CA ALA A 84 -13.05 10.97 -3.29
C ALA A 84 -12.31 11.15 -1.96
N LEU A 85 -10.99 11.00 -1.97
CA LEU A 85 -10.16 11.08 -0.75
C LEU A 85 -9.75 12.49 -0.36
N LYS A 86 -9.71 13.40 -1.31
CA LYS A 86 -9.23 14.78 -1.10
C LYS A 86 -7.80 14.80 -0.56
N LYS A 87 -7.60 15.19 0.69
CA LYS A 87 -6.28 15.31 1.31
C LYS A 87 -5.81 14.05 2.05
N LYS A 88 -6.64 13.02 2.09
CA LYS A 88 -6.26 11.77 2.76
C LYS A 88 -5.20 11.02 1.96
N THR A 89 -4.49 10.13 2.63
CA THR A 89 -3.42 9.36 2.00
C THR A 89 -3.96 8.40 0.96
N LEU A 90 -3.37 8.43 -0.22
CA LEU A 90 -3.65 7.48 -1.29
C LEU A 90 -2.39 6.72 -1.62
N GLY A 91 -2.41 5.41 -1.37
CA GLY A 91 -1.38 4.49 -1.83
C GLY A 91 -1.96 3.66 -2.96
N ILE A 92 -1.16 3.40 -3.98
CA ILE A 92 -1.59 2.54 -5.08
C ILE A 92 -0.67 1.35 -5.20
N ILE A 93 -1.25 0.20 -5.54
CA ILE A 93 -0.52 -1.05 -5.73
C ILE A 93 -0.54 -1.35 -7.22
N ILE A 94 0.63 -1.51 -7.80
CA ILE A 94 0.79 -1.82 -9.23
C ILE A 94 1.86 -2.90 -9.41
N PRO A 95 1.84 -3.62 -10.54
CA PRO A 95 2.93 -4.55 -10.81
C PRO A 95 4.24 -3.81 -11.04
N ALA A 96 5.36 -4.48 -10.79
CA ALA A 96 6.69 -3.89 -10.94
C ALA A 96 7.05 -3.76 -12.42
N ARG A 97 6.42 -2.82 -13.10
CA ARG A 97 6.63 -2.50 -14.53
C ARG A 97 6.83 -1.01 -14.72
N ARG A 98 7.79 -0.64 -15.58
CA ARG A 98 8.17 0.76 -15.80
C ARG A 98 7.04 1.61 -16.37
N HIS A 99 6.27 1.05 -17.30
CA HIS A 99 5.17 1.80 -17.92
C HIS A 99 4.14 2.28 -16.89
N GLU A 100 3.64 1.37 -16.08
CA GLU A 100 2.66 1.69 -15.04
C GLU A 100 3.27 2.58 -13.96
N ALA A 101 4.53 2.33 -13.62
CA ALA A 101 5.24 3.15 -12.62
C ALA A 101 5.35 4.60 -13.07
N MET A 102 5.66 4.83 -14.34
CA MET A 102 5.77 6.17 -14.90
C MET A 102 4.43 6.92 -14.85
N LEU A 103 3.37 6.26 -15.30
CA LEU A 103 2.03 6.85 -15.27
C LEU A 103 1.60 7.16 -13.84
N ALA A 104 1.86 6.24 -12.92
CA ALA A 104 1.50 6.42 -11.52
C ALA A 104 2.27 7.57 -10.87
N GLY A 105 3.57 7.70 -11.18
CA GLY A 105 4.41 8.76 -10.64
C GLY A 105 3.93 10.14 -11.05
N GLU A 106 3.44 10.29 -12.27
CA GLU A 106 2.92 11.55 -12.78
C GLU A 106 1.65 12.00 -12.04
N LEU A 107 0.93 11.08 -11.42
CA LEU A 107 -0.32 11.36 -10.71
C LEU A 107 -0.10 11.66 -9.22
N GLU A 108 1.13 11.55 -8.75
CA GLU A 108 1.55 11.94 -7.40
C GLU A 108 0.72 11.35 -6.24
N PRO A 109 0.54 10.00 -6.18
CA PRO A 109 -0.02 9.41 -4.96
C PRO A 109 0.96 9.58 -3.81
N GLU A 110 0.53 9.39 -2.58
CA GLU A 110 1.42 9.51 -1.43
C GLU A 110 2.45 8.40 -1.38
N PHE A 111 2.13 7.22 -1.90
CA PHE A 111 3.13 6.16 -2.11
C PHE A 111 2.70 5.20 -3.21
N ILE A 112 3.67 4.49 -3.74
CA ILE A 112 3.44 3.45 -4.73
C ILE A 112 4.00 2.14 -4.19
N ALA A 113 3.17 1.10 -4.17
CA ALA A 113 3.55 -0.24 -3.75
C ALA A 113 3.68 -1.14 -4.97
N PHE A 114 4.87 -1.68 -5.16
CA PHE A 114 5.14 -2.61 -6.25
C PHE A 114 5.03 -4.04 -5.77
N TYR A 115 4.32 -4.88 -6.51
CA TYR A 115 4.38 -6.33 -6.30
C TYR A 115 5.18 -6.99 -7.42
N SER A 116 5.78 -8.14 -7.10
CA SER A 116 6.64 -8.85 -8.05
C SER A 116 5.89 -9.24 -9.32
N ASN A 117 6.51 -8.96 -10.45
CA ASN A 117 6.01 -9.38 -11.76
C ASN A 117 7.01 -10.35 -12.36
N ASP A 118 6.78 -11.65 -12.14
CA ASP A 118 7.68 -12.73 -12.57
C ASP A 118 7.97 -12.73 -14.07
N LYS A 119 7.08 -12.13 -14.86
CA LYS A 119 7.21 -12.10 -16.31
C LYS A 119 8.28 -11.14 -16.81
N ASN A 120 8.56 -10.07 -16.07
CA ASN A 120 9.45 -9.01 -16.50
C ASN A 120 10.80 -8.96 -15.79
N LYS A 121 10.95 -9.60 -14.65
CA LYS A 121 12.20 -9.67 -13.87
C LYS A 121 13.00 -8.37 -13.81
N ASP A 122 12.31 -7.24 -13.72
CA ASP A 122 12.98 -5.94 -13.65
C ASP A 122 13.47 -5.68 -12.22
N ASP A 123 14.69 -6.15 -11.93
CA ASP A 123 15.27 -6.04 -10.61
C ASP A 123 15.67 -4.62 -10.27
N ASP A 124 15.82 -3.75 -11.27
CA ASP A 124 16.27 -2.38 -11.09
C ASP A 124 15.14 -1.35 -11.07
N ILE A 125 13.88 -1.80 -11.10
CA ILE A 125 12.74 -0.88 -11.16
C ILE A 125 12.72 0.13 -10.00
N ILE A 126 13.09 -0.31 -8.82
CA ILE A 126 13.08 0.56 -7.64
C ILE A 126 14.13 1.67 -7.76
N SER A 127 15.35 1.31 -8.14
CA SER A 127 16.43 2.27 -8.34
C SER A 127 16.08 3.25 -9.46
N TRP A 128 15.56 2.72 -10.58
CA TRP A 128 15.14 3.53 -11.71
C TRP A 128 14.05 4.53 -11.30
N TYR A 129 13.06 4.06 -10.53
CA TYR A 129 11.94 4.88 -10.08
C TYR A 129 12.42 5.97 -9.11
N ASN A 130 13.31 5.63 -8.18
CA ASN A 130 13.85 6.58 -7.21
C ASN A 130 14.64 7.70 -7.87
N ASP A 131 15.25 7.44 -9.03
CA ASP A 131 15.96 8.47 -9.78
C ASP A 131 15.03 9.48 -10.46
N LEU A 132 13.77 9.08 -10.71
CA LEU A 132 12.80 9.89 -11.44
C LEU A 132 11.78 10.60 -10.55
N PHE A 133 11.42 10.00 -9.43
CA PHE A 133 10.34 10.50 -8.58
C PHE A 133 10.75 10.52 -7.11
N LEU A 134 10.18 11.47 -6.38
CA LEU A 134 10.39 11.59 -4.93
C LEU A 134 9.32 10.85 -4.11
N ILE A 135 8.39 10.21 -4.77
CA ILE A 135 7.29 9.48 -4.12
C ILE A 135 7.85 8.25 -3.39
N PRO A 136 7.49 8.04 -2.11
CA PRO A 136 7.96 6.86 -1.38
C PRO A 136 7.58 5.55 -2.05
N VAL A 137 8.52 4.61 -2.06
CA VAL A 137 8.35 3.30 -2.68
C VAL A 137 8.11 2.25 -1.60
N VAL A 138 7.09 1.43 -1.80
CA VAL A 138 6.75 0.30 -0.95
C VAL A 138 6.92 -0.98 -1.77
N TRP A 139 7.52 -2.00 -1.16
CA TRP A 139 7.61 -3.32 -1.77
C TRP A 139 6.63 -4.27 -1.07
N VAL A 140 5.76 -4.90 -1.86
CA VAL A 140 4.80 -5.87 -1.33
C VAL A 140 5.49 -7.23 -1.20
N CYS A 141 5.63 -7.70 0.04
CA CYS A 141 6.23 -9.00 0.31
C CYS A 141 5.16 -10.09 0.28
N ASP A 142 5.40 -11.12 -0.50
CA ASP A 142 4.46 -12.22 -0.70
C ASP A 142 4.76 -13.46 0.16
N GLY A 143 5.56 -13.29 1.20
CA GLY A 143 5.98 -14.38 2.07
C GLY A 143 7.27 -15.06 1.63
N LYS A 144 7.82 -14.66 0.49
CA LYS A 144 9.11 -15.12 0.02
C LYS A 144 10.21 -14.18 0.50
N ASN A 145 11.45 -14.66 0.46
CA ASN A 145 12.59 -13.85 0.90
C ASN A 145 12.94 -12.78 -0.15
N ASN A 146 12.55 -11.55 0.11
CA ASN A 146 12.77 -10.40 -0.77
C ASN A 146 13.83 -9.44 -0.19
N LYS A 147 14.81 -9.94 0.56
CA LYS A 147 15.81 -9.10 1.24
C LYS A 147 16.53 -8.12 0.32
N GLU A 148 16.79 -8.53 -0.91
CA GLU A 148 17.47 -7.65 -1.89
C GLU A 148 16.65 -6.40 -2.19
N LYS A 149 15.33 -6.52 -2.17
CA LYS A 149 14.43 -5.39 -2.42
C LYS A 149 14.25 -4.53 -1.19
N GLU A 150 14.27 -5.13 0.00
CA GLU A 150 14.06 -4.41 1.25
C GLU A 150 15.06 -3.28 1.48
N ASP A 151 16.31 -3.47 1.06
CA ASP A 151 17.35 -2.45 1.24
C ASP A 151 17.18 -1.23 0.34
N LYS A 152 16.35 -1.32 -0.69
CA LYS A 152 16.17 -0.27 -1.70
C LYS A 152 14.88 0.52 -1.55
N VAL A 153 13.99 0.10 -0.66
CA VAL A 153 12.67 0.71 -0.50
C VAL A 153 12.54 1.44 0.83
N ASP A 154 11.61 2.37 0.89
CA ASP A 154 11.30 3.11 2.11
C ASP A 154 10.45 2.28 3.06
N PHE A 155 9.58 1.44 2.52
CA PHE A 155 8.65 0.61 3.29
C PHE A 155 8.50 -0.77 2.66
N VAL A 156 8.19 -1.76 3.50
CA VAL A 156 7.74 -3.08 3.02
C VAL A 156 6.33 -3.30 3.53
N MET A 157 5.50 -3.90 2.68
CA MET A 157 4.12 -4.25 3.04
C MET A 157 4.06 -5.77 3.25
N ILE A 158 3.74 -6.18 4.45
CA ILE A 158 3.77 -7.57 4.87
C ILE A 158 2.42 -7.97 5.44
N SER A 159 1.91 -9.13 5.02
CA SER A 159 0.70 -9.71 5.61
C SER A 159 0.97 -10.16 7.05
N ALA A 160 0.02 -9.93 7.94
CA ALA A 160 0.15 -10.31 9.35
C ALA A 160 0.43 -11.80 9.54
N GLU A 161 -0.12 -12.65 8.68
CA GLU A 161 0.12 -14.09 8.73
C GLU A 161 1.56 -14.48 8.43
N ASN A 162 2.30 -13.59 7.75
CA ASN A 162 3.72 -13.80 7.39
C ASN A 162 4.66 -12.97 8.27
N PHE A 163 4.14 -12.22 9.20
CA PHE A 163 4.91 -11.41 10.14
C PHE A 163 5.27 -12.24 11.40
#